data_356c2abf5ede2660c6adc827c413e7d9
#
_entry.id   356c2abf5ede2660c6adc827c413e7d9
#
_cell.length_a   1.000
_cell.length_b   1.000
_cell.length_c   1.000
_cell.angle_alpha   90.00
_cell.angle_beta   90.00
_cell.angle_gamma   90.00
#
_symmetry.space_group_name_H-M   'P 1'
#
loop_
_entity.id
_entity.type
_entity.pdbx_description
1 polymer ?
#
loop_
_entity_poly.entity_id
_entity_poly.type
_entity_poly.pdbx_seq_one_letter_code
_entity_poly.pdbx_strand_id
1 'polypeptide(L)'
;AVGAFAAPDPLSVEGVNDRVQLAALAKAHNKRVCEHWMREGVTILDPDTTWIEDDVQIARDAVILPGCFLQGHTVIGEAAEVGPYTTLIGATIDAEAHVERSRVQETHIGRAANIGPWTYLRPGNELGEGSKAGAFVEMKKAHIGNGTKVPHLSYVGDADLGEHTNIGGGTITANYDGVHKHHTTIGSNVHVGAGNLFVAPVTVGDGVTTGAGSVVRHDVPSDSMVYSENTQHVVEGWKPEWER
;
A
#
# COMPACT_ATOMS: atom_id res chain seq x y z
N ALA A 1 17.99 27.65 51.56
CA ALA A 1 17.97 28.46 50.33
C ALA A 1 17.24 27.63 49.25
N VAL A 2 16.28 28.19 48.57
CA VAL A 2 15.61 27.63 47.42
C VAL A 2 16.21 28.30 46.19
N GLY A 3 16.77 27.49 45.28
CA GLY A 3 17.28 27.99 43.99
C GLY A 3 16.25 27.76 42.90
N ALA A 4 16.08 28.71 41.99
CA ALA A 4 15.27 28.53 40.76
C ALA A 4 16.21 28.33 39.58
N PHE A 5 15.92 27.35 38.74
CA PHE A 5 16.59 27.11 37.48
C PHE A 5 15.53 27.28 36.33
N ALA A 6 15.81 28.16 35.40
CA ALA A 6 14.98 28.35 34.24
C ALA A 6 15.34 27.32 33.18
N ALA A 7 14.36 26.54 32.71
CA ALA A 7 14.55 25.65 31.57
C ALA A 7 14.93 26.47 30.32
N PRO A 8 15.94 26.05 29.57
CA PRO A 8 16.32 26.75 28.32
C PRO A 8 15.18 26.79 27.29
N ASP A 9 14.34 25.78 27.33
CA ASP A 9 13.16 25.64 26.48
C ASP A 9 11.91 25.46 27.37
N PRO A 10 11.04 26.50 27.50
CA PRO A 10 9.84 26.41 28.32
C PRO A 10 8.89 25.29 27.90
N LEU A 11 8.80 25.01 26.60
CA LEU A 11 7.90 23.97 26.07
C LEU A 11 8.28 22.56 26.54
N SER A 12 9.56 22.30 26.79
CA SER A 12 10.04 20.98 27.24
C SER A 12 9.63 20.61 28.66
N VAL A 13 9.16 21.60 29.45
CA VAL A 13 8.74 21.42 30.84
C VAL A 13 7.27 21.78 31.08
N GLU A 14 6.53 22.04 30.00
CA GLU A 14 5.11 22.40 30.08
C GLU A 14 4.25 21.20 30.43
N GLY A 15 3.35 21.35 31.40
CA GLY A 15 2.44 20.31 31.85
C GLY A 15 1.11 20.36 31.10
N VAL A 16 0.44 19.20 31.01
CA VAL A 16 -0.88 19.03 30.39
C VAL A 16 -1.92 18.68 31.46
N ASN A 17 -2.97 19.49 31.58
CA ASN A 17 -4.06 19.25 32.53
C ASN A 17 -5.39 18.93 31.84
N ASP A 18 -5.53 19.28 30.57
CA ASP A 18 -6.73 19.02 29.77
C ASP A 18 -6.39 18.72 28.31
N ARG A 19 -7.41 18.34 27.53
CA ARG A 19 -7.25 17.98 26.11
C ARG A 19 -6.97 19.16 25.20
N VAL A 20 -7.33 20.37 25.59
CA VAL A 20 -7.03 21.59 24.83
C VAL A 20 -5.53 21.86 24.90
N GLN A 21 -4.97 21.81 26.13
CA GLN A 21 -3.53 21.93 26.36
C GLN A 21 -2.75 20.80 25.66
N LEU A 22 -3.25 19.55 25.73
CA LEU A 22 -2.66 18.42 25.03
C LEU A 22 -2.60 18.67 23.52
N ALA A 23 -3.68 19.12 22.91
CA ALA A 23 -3.73 19.40 21.47
C ALA A 23 -2.77 20.52 21.07
N ALA A 24 -2.71 21.60 21.88
CA ALA A 24 -1.80 22.71 21.63
C ALA A 24 -0.32 22.27 21.73
N LEU A 25 0.02 21.48 22.76
CA LEU A 25 1.39 21.01 22.97
C LEU A 25 1.79 20.00 21.90
N ALA A 26 0.90 19.06 21.54
CA ALA A 26 1.13 18.12 20.44
C ALA A 26 1.40 18.84 19.11
N LYS A 27 0.62 19.88 18.80
CA LYS A 27 0.85 20.68 17.59
C LYS A 27 2.19 21.42 17.64
N ALA A 28 2.55 21.97 18.78
CA ALA A 28 3.82 22.67 18.95
C ALA A 28 5.02 21.71 18.82
N HIS A 29 4.90 20.49 19.35
CA HIS A 29 5.89 19.45 19.19
C HIS A 29 6.01 19.01 17.71
N ASN A 30 4.89 18.65 17.07
CA ASN A 30 4.88 18.27 15.66
C ASN A 30 5.51 19.34 14.75
N LYS A 31 5.25 20.61 15.03
CA LYS A 31 5.90 21.72 14.31
C LYS A 31 7.42 21.65 14.40
N ARG A 32 7.99 21.32 15.57
CA ARG A 32 9.43 21.17 15.75
C ARG A 32 9.98 19.99 14.94
N VAL A 33 9.26 18.88 14.94
CA VAL A 33 9.62 17.69 14.15
C VAL A 33 9.64 18.04 12.66
N CYS A 34 8.59 18.69 12.15
CA CYS A 34 8.55 19.15 10.75
C CYS A 34 9.70 20.12 10.43
N GLU A 35 9.96 21.12 11.31
CA GLU A 35 11.06 22.06 11.13
C GLU A 35 12.45 21.38 11.15
N HIS A 36 12.62 20.35 11.96
CA HIS A 36 13.83 19.56 11.97
C HIS A 36 14.06 18.92 10.60
N TRP A 37 13.09 18.16 10.08
CA TRP A 37 13.21 17.51 8.78
C TRP A 37 13.39 18.47 7.62
N MET A 38 12.71 19.63 7.64
CA MET A 38 12.93 20.68 6.63
C MET A 38 14.36 21.22 6.65
N ARG A 39 14.98 21.35 7.83
CA ARG A 39 16.41 21.75 7.93
C ARG A 39 17.38 20.66 7.48
N GLU A 40 16.98 19.39 7.61
CA GLU A 40 17.76 18.24 7.10
C GLU A 40 17.58 18.02 5.58
N GLY A 41 16.80 18.86 4.91
CA GLY A 41 16.66 18.85 3.45
C GLY A 41 15.44 18.11 2.93
N VAL A 42 14.44 17.86 3.78
CA VAL A 42 13.14 17.31 3.37
C VAL A 42 12.20 18.44 2.95
N THR A 43 11.48 18.28 1.86
CA THR A 43 10.44 19.21 1.46
C THR A 43 9.10 18.81 2.08
N ILE A 44 8.55 19.62 2.97
CA ILE A 44 7.20 19.45 3.54
C ILE A 44 6.32 20.61 3.05
N LEU A 45 5.37 20.34 2.15
CA LEU A 45 4.59 21.39 1.50
C LEU A 45 3.63 22.10 2.45
N ASP A 46 3.06 21.36 3.40
CA ASP A 46 2.14 21.91 4.40
C ASP A 46 2.41 21.28 5.77
N PRO A 47 3.31 21.88 6.56
CA PRO A 47 3.64 21.37 7.88
C PRO A 47 2.48 21.48 8.88
N ASP A 48 1.46 22.29 8.59
CA ASP A 48 0.30 22.44 9.48
C ASP A 48 -0.66 21.25 9.42
N THR A 49 -0.71 20.53 8.31
CA THR A 49 -1.56 19.33 8.13
C THR A 49 -0.76 18.04 8.09
N THR A 50 0.57 18.10 8.13
CA THR A 50 1.46 16.94 8.15
C THR A 50 1.83 16.59 9.59
N TRP A 51 1.67 15.31 9.97
CA TRP A 51 2.00 14.80 11.30
C TRP A 51 3.06 13.74 11.21
N ILE A 52 4.16 13.91 11.96
CA ILE A 52 5.34 13.04 11.94
C ILE A 52 5.69 12.65 13.38
N GLU A 53 5.71 11.35 13.67
CA GLU A 53 6.15 10.83 14.96
C GLU A 53 7.69 10.83 15.08
N ASP A 54 8.19 10.87 16.30
CA ASP A 54 9.64 11.04 16.58
C ASP A 54 10.52 9.89 16.05
N ASP A 55 9.97 8.67 15.92
CA ASP A 55 10.70 7.50 15.44
C ASP A 55 10.82 7.41 13.91
N VAL A 56 10.15 8.32 13.19
CA VAL A 56 10.21 8.38 11.71
C VAL A 56 11.57 8.87 11.25
N GLN A 57 12.08 8.27 10.18
CA GLN A 57 13.32 8.69 9.52
C GLN A 57 13.02 9.09 8.08
N ILE A 58 13.51 10.23 7.65
CA ILE A 58 13.27 10.76 6.30
C ILE A 58 14.61 11.17 5.68
N ALA A 59 14.88 10.62 4.52
CA ALA A 59 16.09 10.98 3.79
C ALA A 59 15.95 12.37 3.13
N ARG A 60 17.09 12.94 2.81
CA ARG A 60 17.21 14.21 2.08
C ARG A 60 16.48 14.13 0.73
N ASP A 61 16.00 15.28 0.28
CA ASP A 61 15.28 15.48 -0.98
C ASP A 61 13.93 14.70 -1.10
N ALA A 62 13.51 14.00 -0.05
CA ALA A 62 12.14 13.47 0.02
C ALA A 62 11.11 14.61 0.06
N VAL A 63 9.94 14.35 -0.54
CA VAL A 63 8.83 15.31 -0.63
C VAL A 63 7.60 14.77 0.10
N ILE A 64 7.12 15.52 1.09
CA ILE A 64 5.90 15.18 1.84
C ILE A 64 4.81 16.19 1.47
N LEU A 65 3.75 15.70 0.85
CA LEU A 65 2.60 16.46 0.42
C LEU A 65 1.58 16.61 1.57
N PRO A 66 0.61 17.55 1.46
CA PRO A 66 -0.31 17.88 2.56
C PRO A 66 -1.12 16.69 3.09
N GLY A 67 -1.45 16.72 4.37
CA GLY A 67 -2.38 15.80 5.01
C GLY A 67 -1.81 14.41 5.27
N CYS A 68 -0.49 14.28 5.41
CA CYS A 68 0.17 13.02 5.69
C CYS A 68 0.28 12.73 7.19
N PHE A 69 0.18 11.43 7.54
CA PHE A 69 0.45 10.91 8.87
C PHE A 69 1.56 9.86 8.77
N LEU A 70 2.73 10.17 9.33
CA LEU A 70 3.92 9.33 9.33
C LEU A 70 4.17 8.82 10.75
N GLN A 71 4.05 7.52 10.96
CA GLN A 71 3.96 6.93 12.30
C GLN A 71 4.88 5.72 12.47
N GLY A 72 5.24 5.47 13.73
CA GLY A 72 6.10 4.36 14.12
C GLY A 72 7.48 4.43 13.47
N HIS A 73 8.14 3.30 13.33
CA HIS A 73 9.47 3.23 12.70
C HIS A 73 9.42 3.33 11.17
N THR A 74 8.67 4.32 10.65
CA THR A 74 8.60 4.57 9.20
C THR A 74 9.92 5.16 8.69
N VAL A 75 10.41 4.62 7.58
CA VAL A 75 11.62 5.09 6.89
C VAL A 75 11.26 5.53 5.48
N ILE A 76 11.66 6.74 5.09
CA ILE A 76 11.41 7.29 3.76
C ILE A 76 12.75 7.61 3.09
N GLY A 77 12.98 7.01 1.93
CA GLY A 77 14.20 7.12 1.14
C GLY A 77 14.34 8.43 0.38
N GLU A 78 15.53 8.62 -0.17
CA GLU A 78 15.90 9.81 -0.93
C GLU A 78 15.00 10.02 -2.15
N ALA A 79 14.57 11.26 -2.38
CA ALA A 79 13.70 11.67 -3.48
C ALA A 79 12.37 10.89 -3.58
N ALA A 80 11.96 10.18 -2.52
CA ALA A 80 10.64 9.58 -2.46
C ALA A 80 9.57 10.68 -2.28
N GLU A 81 8.40 10.48 -2.88
CA GLU A 81 7.25 11.38 -2.73
C GLU A 81 6.10 10.69 -2.00
N VAL A 82 5.65 11.29 -0.90
CA VAL A 82 4.59 10.75 -0.05
C VAL A 82 3.45 11.75 0.07
N GLY A 83 2.26 11.33 -0.26
CA GLY A 83 1.07 12.14 -0.16
C GLY A 83 0.41 12.47 -1.50
N PRO A 84 -0.59 13.37 -1.53
CA PRO A 84 -1.25 13.92 -0.33
C PRO A 84 -2.15 12.87 0.37
N TYR A 85 -2.57 13.17 1.61
CA TYR A 85 -3.52 12.37 2.40
C TYR A 85 -3.11 10.89 2.51
N THR A 86 -1.85 10.66 2.83
CA THR A 86 -1.25 9.32 2.96
C THR A 86 -0.95 9.02 4.42
N THR A 87 -1.24 7.81 4.86
CA THR A 87 -0.88 7.32 6.19
C THR A 87 0.12 6.19 6.07
N LEU A 88 1.31 6.38 6.64
CA LEU A 88 2.36 5.37 6.74
C LEU A 88 2.54 4.96 8.20
N ILE A 89 2.56 3.66 8.50
CA ILE A 89 2.73 3.13 9.84
C ILE A 89 3.78 2.02 9.81
N GLY A 90 4.99 2.28 10.33
CA GLY A 90 6.08 1.31 10.32
C GLY A 90 6.46 0.82 8.91
N ALA A 91 6.32 1.66 7.92
CA ALA A 91 6.57 1.33 6.51
C ALA A 91 7.99 1.74 6.11
N THR A 92 8.61 0.98 5.21
CA THR A 92 9.87 1.34 4.55
C THR A 92 9.57 1.71 3.11
N ILE A 93 9.90 2.93 2.74
CA ILE A 93 9.71 3.49 1.40
C ILE A 93 11.10 3.75 0.84
N ASP A 94 11.50 3.02 -0.18
CA ASP A 94 12.79 3.19 -0.81
C ASP A 94 12.86 4.46 -1.68
N ALA A 95 14.06 4.78 -2.13
CA ALA A 95 14.32 5.97 -2.92
C ALA A 95 13.44 6.06 -4.19
N GLU A 96 13.04 7.26 -4.55
CA GLU A 96 12.26 7.58 -5.76
C GLU A 96 10.86 6.91 -5.79
N ALA A 97 10.43 6.21 -4.74
CA ALA A 97 9.09 5.62 -4.68
C ALA A 97 8.01 6.69 -4.47
N HIS A 98 6.83 6.41 -4.99
CA HIS A 98 5.68 7.32 -4.98
C HIS A 98 4.50 6.69 -4.25
N VAL A 99 3.98 7.35 -3.21
CA VAL A 99 2.86 6.84 -2.41
C VAL A 99 1.79 7.91 -2.27
N GLU A 100 0.69 7.77 -3.01
CA GLU A 100 -0.38 8.75 -3.07
C GLU A 100 -1.68 8.25 -2.40
N ARG A 101 -2.34 9.09 -1.58
CA ARG A 101 -3.70 8.87 -1.04
C ARG A 101 -3.94 7.44 -0.57
N SER A 102 -3.02 6.90 0.19
CA SER A 102 -3.00 5.48 0.52
C SER A 102 -2.75 5.24 2.00
N ARG A 103 -3.11 4.05 2.47
CA ARG A 103 -2.74 3.57 3.79
C ARG A 103 -1.77 2.41 3.67
N VAL A 104 -0.60 2.55 4.27
CA VAL A 104 0.48 1.56 4.22
C VAL A 104 0.91 1.20 5.63
N GLN A 105 0.92 -0.08 5.96
CA GLN A 105 1.28 -0.58 7.29
C GLN A 105 2.32 -1.70 7.17
N GLU A 106 3.42 -1.59 7.93
CA GLU A 106 4.46 -2.63 8.05
C GLU A 106 4.77 -3.31 6.71
N THR A 107 5.05 -2.49 5.70
CA THR A 107 5.25 -2.88 4.30
C THR A 107 6.54 -2.26 3.79
N HIS A 108 7.31 -3.01 3.03
CA HIS A 108 8.43 -2.50 2.27
C HIS A 108 8.00 -2.18 0.84
N ILE A 109 8.27 -0.96 0.41
CA ILE A 109 8.01 -0.45 -0.94
C ILE A 109 9.35 -0.16 -1.60
N GLY A 110 9.68 -0.94 -2.62
CA GLY A 110 10.95 -0.87 -3.33
C GLY A 110 11.13 0.42 -4.16
N ARG A 111 12.36 0.64 -4.57
CA ARG A 111 12.78 1.82 -5.34
C ARG A 111 11.85 2.08 -6.53
N ALA A 112 11.52 3.35 -6.75
CA ALA A 112 10.70 3.81 -7.87
C ALA A 112 9.34 3.10 -8.02
N ALA A 113 8.88 2.37 -7.00
CA ALA A 113 7.54 1.78 -7.00
C ALA A 113 6.45 2.85 -6.89
N ASN A 114 5.27 2.58 -7.44
CA ASN A 114 4.17 3.52 -7.50
C ASN A 114 2.92 2.97 -6.82
N ILE A 115 2.48 3.59 -5.72
CA ILE A 115 1.39 3.15 -4.86
C ILE A 115 0.26 4.18 -4.85
N GLY A 116 -0.93 3.72 -5.13
CA GLY A 116 -2.13 4.56 -5.05
C GLY A 116 -2.71 5.00 -6.40
N PRO A 117 -3.67 5.90 -6.34
CA PRO A 117 -4.36 6.37 -5.13
C PRO A 117 -5.35 5.33 -4.55
N TRP A 118 -5.72 5.51 -3.26
CA TRP A 118 -6.68 4.66 -2.53
C TRP A 118 -6.28 3.18 -2.46
N THR A 119 -5.00 2.94 -2.24
CA THR A 119 -4.44 1.60 -2.01
C THR A 119 -4.37 1.33 -0.50
N TYR A 120 -4.70 0.11 -0.09
CA TYR A 120 -4.49 -0.34 1.28
C TYR A 120 -3.49 -1.49 1.32
N LEU A 121 -2.28 -1.22 1.80
CA LEU A 121 -1.26 -2.22 2.06
C LEU A 121 -1.27 -2.56 3.55
N ARG A 122 -1.71 -3.78 3.86
CA ARG A 122 -1.74 -4.35 5.21
C ARG A 122 -0.36 -4.91 5.55
N PRO A 123 -0.10 -5.27 6.83
CA PRO A 123 1.20 -5.77 7.25
C PRO A 123 1.71 -6.98 6.44
N GLY A 124 3.04 -6.97 6.22
CA GLY A 124 3.77 -8.11 5.67
C GLY A 124 3.83 -8.15 4.14
N ASN A 125 3.71 -7.02 3.46
CA ASN A 125 3.97 -6.97 2.02
C ASN A 125 5.41 -6.52 1.73
N GLU A 126 5.93 -7.03 0.63
CA GLU A 126 7.18 -6.60 0.01
C GLU A 126 6.91 -6.31 -1.48
N LEU A 127 7.11 -5.07 -1.89
CA LEU A 127 6.91 -4.63 -3.26
C LEU A 127 8.26 -4.30 -3.88
N GLY A 128 8.60 -4.98 -4.96
CA GLY A 128 9.87 -4.84 -5.67
C GLY A 128 10.03 -3.51 -6.40
N GLU A 129 11.25 -3.28 -6.92
CA GLU A 129 11.61 -2.08 -7.67
C GLU A 129 10.68 -1.87 -8.88
N GLY A 130 10.23 -0.64 -9.08
CA GLY A 130 9.35 -0.25 -10.19
C GLY A 130 7.99 -0.95 -10.21
N SER A 131 7.60 -1.62 -9.14
CA SER A 131 6.30 -2.26 -9.02
C SER A 131 5.15 -1.24 -8.90
N LYS A 132 3.93 -1.70 -9.09
CA LYS A 132 2.74 -0.85 -8.97
C LYS A 132 1.61 -1.53 -8.21
N ALA A 133 1.08 -0.83 -7.20
CA ALA A 133 -0.21 -1.12 -6.60
C ALA A 133 -1.12 0.10 -6.83
N GLY A 134 -2.07 -0.02 -7.75
CA GLY A 134 -2.87 1.13 -8.19
C GLY A 134 -4.21 1.27 -7.46
N ALA A 135 -5.14 2.00 -8.09
CA ALA A 135 -6.36 2.43 -7.42
C ALA A 135 -7.24 1.26 -6.92
N PHE A 136 -7.68 1.38 -5.65
CA PHE A 136 -8.55 0.42 -4.97
C PHE A 136 -7.97 -0.99 -4.90
N VAL A 137 -6.65 -1.08 -4.72
CA VAL A 137 -5.96 -2.35 -4.49
C VAL A 137 -5.77 -2.56 -2.99
N GLU A 138 -6.09 -3.76 -2.51
CA GLU A 138 -5.73 -4.20 -1.17
C GLU A 138 -4.73 -5.35 -1.26
N MET A 139 -3.66 -5.28 -0.45
CA MET A 139 -2.67 -6.36 -0.35
C MET A 139 -2.41 -6.73 1.10
N LYS A 140 -2.08 -8.00 1.32
CA LYS A 140 -1.70 -8.53 2.64
C LYS A 140 -0.78 -9.72 2.50
N LYS A 141 0.40 -9.67 3.16
CA LYS A 141 1.39 -10.74 3.09
C LYS A 141 1.61 -11.19 1.64
N ALA A 142 1.88 -10.22 0.78
CA ALA A 142 2.12 -10.43 -0.64
C ALA A 142 3.55 -9.99 -1.00
N HIS A 143 4.25 -10.81 -1.78
CA HIS A 143 5.52 -10.47 -2.37
C HIS A 143 5.30 -10.16 -3.85
N ILE A 144 5.64 -8.95 -4.24
CA ILE A 144 5.44 -8.44 -5.60
C ILE A 144 6.79 -8.22 -6.25
N GLY A 145 7.11 -8.98 -7.28
CA GLY A 145 8.37 -8.90 -8.00
C GLY A 145 8.60 -7.55 -8.71
N ASN A 146 9.86 -7.32 -9.10
CA ASN A 146 10.26 -6.09 -9.78
C ASN A 146 9.44 -5.86 -11.04
N GLY A 147 9.02 -4.63 -11.29
CA GLY A 147 8.25 -4.23 -12.46
C GLY A 147 6.84 -4.83 -12.55
N THR A 148 6.40 -5.60 -11.57
CA THR A 148 5.07 -6.22 -11.55
C THR A 148 4.00 -5.21 -11.19
N LYS A 149 2.86 -5.30 -11.87
CA LYS A 149 1.77 -4.31 -11.78
C LYS A 149 0.46 -4.96 -11.35
N VAL A 150 -0.13 -4.40 -10.29
CA VAL A 150 -1.50 -4.67 -9.84
C VAL A 150 -2.28 -3.35 -9.92
N PRO A 151 -2.74 -2.93 -11.10
CA PRO A 151 -3.12 -1.54 -11.33
C PRO A 151 -4.51 -1.15 -10.81
N HIS A 152 -5.47 -2.09 -10.63
CA HIS A 152 -6.86 -1.72 -10.39
C HIS A 152 -7.65 -2.76 -9.59
N LEU A 153 -8.49 -2.29 -8.63
CA LEU A 153 -9.65 -3.00 -8.07
C LEU A 153 -9.38 -4.46 -7.70
N SER A 154 -8.23 -4.77 -7.10
CA SER A 154 -7.79 -6.14 -6.89
C SER A 154 -7.51 -6.42 -5.42
N TYR A 155 -7.70 -7.67 -5.00
CA TYR A 155 -7.23 -8.17 -3.72
C TYR A 155 -6.12 -9.21 -3.93
N VAL A 156 -4.94 -8.94 -3.38
CA VAL A 156 -3.79 -9.85 -3.41
C VAL A 156 -3.40 -10.17 -1.97
N GLY A 157 -3.74 -11.34 -1.52
CA GLY A 157 -3.46 -11.80 -0.15
C GLY A 157 -2.81 -13.16 -0.10
N ASP A 158 -1.81 -13.32 0.79
CA ASP A 158 -1.02 -14.53 0.97
C ASP A 158 -0.54 -15.07 -0.41
N ALA A 159 0.20 -14.23 -1.16
CA ALA A 159 0.56 -14.50 -2.56
C ALA A 159 1.95 -14.01 -2.92
N ASP A 160 2.63 -14.76 -3.79
CA ASP A 160 3.88 -14.36 -4.44
C ASP A 160 3.64 -14.15 -5.94
N LEU A 161 3.98 -12.97 -6.43
CA LEU A 161 3.94 -12.60 -7.85
C LEU A 161 5.36 -12.37 -8.34
N GLY A 162 5.78 -13.08 -9.38
CA GLY A 162 7.08 -12.93 -10.02
C GLY A 162 7.26 -11.56 -10.68
N GLU A 163 8.38 -11.38 -11.36
CA GLU A 163 8.75 -10.12 -11.99
C GLU A 163 7.98 -9.87 -13.30
N HIS A 164 7.79 -8.59 -13.63
CA HIS A 164 7.18 -8.14 -14.89
C HIS A 164 5.80 -8.74 -15.20
N THR A 165 5.10 -9.18 -14.16
CA THR A 165 3.74 -9.72 -14.26
C THR A 165 2.71 -8.59 -14.23
N ASN A 166 1.67 -8.71 -15.05
CA ASN A 166 0.57 -7.74 -15.08
C ASN A 166 -0.73 -8.38 -14.64
N ILE A 167 -1.31 -7.89 -13.56
CA ILE A 167 -2.57 -8.35 -12.99
C ILE A 167 -3.72 -7.51 -13.55
N GLY A 168 -4.66 -8.16 -14.25
CA GLY A 168 -5.87 -7.52 -14.74
C GLY A 168 -6.78 -7.03 -13.61
N GLY A 169 -7.50 -5.94 -13.87
CA GLY A 169 -8.40 -5.35 -12.87
C GLY A 169 -9.47 -6.31 -12.38
N GLY A 170 -9.84 -6.22 -11.09
CA GLY A 170 -10.81 -7.10 -10.48
C GLY A 170 -10.30 -8.50 -10.15
N THR A 171 -9.00 -8.70 -10.12
CA THR A 171 -8.38 -9.98 -9.74
C THR A 171 -8.41 -10.19 -8.24
N ILE A 172 -8.73 -11.42 -7.83
CA ILE A 172 -8.77 -11.82 -6.42
C ILE A 172 -7.97 -13.11 -6.23
N THR A 173 -7.03 -13.13 -5.28
CA THR A 173 -6.49 -14.34 -4.72
C THR A 173 -7.40 -14.83 -3.60
N ALA A 174 -8.20 -15.87 -3.86
CA ALA A 174 -9.11 -16.46 -2.88
C ALA A 174 -8.30 -17.36 -1.94
N ASN A 175 -7.73 -16.75 -0.91
CA ASN A 175 -6.74 -17.35 -0.01
C ASN A 175 -7.33 -18.00 1.26
N TYR A 176 -8.65 -18.03 1.43
CA TYR A 176 -9.29 -18.52 2.64
C TYR A 176 -10.43 -19.49 2.33
N ASP A 177 -10.38 -20.70 2.90
CA ASP A 177 -11.35 -21.78 2.68
C ASP A 177 -12.48 -21.84 3.73
N GLY A 178 -12.49 -20.88 4.65
CA GLY A 178 -13.42 -20.85 5.80
C GLY A 178 -12.76 -21.29 7.11
N VAL A 179 -11.60 -21.96 7.06
CA VAL A 179 -10.85 -22.47 8.22
C VAL A 179 -9.39 -22.06 8.14
N HIS A 180 -8.72 -22.32 7.01
CA HIS A 180 -7.29 -22.11 6.80
C HIS A 180 -7.02 -21.10 5.67
N LYS A 181 -5.84 -20.50 5.72
CA LYS A 181 -5.33 -19.67 4.63
C LYS A 181 -4.36 -20.49 3.79
N HIS A 182 -4.47 -20.28 2.49
CA HIS A 182 -3.67 -20.93 1.47
C HIS A 182 -2.93 -19.90 0.63
N HIS A 183 -1.88 -20.34 -0.02
CA HIS A 183 -0.98 -19.46 -0.76
C HIS A 183 -1.22 -19.57 -2.27
N THR A 184 -1.06 -18.44 -2.97
CA THR A 184 -1.08 -18.36 -4.44
C THR A 184 0.31 -17.99 -4.94
N THR A 185 0.84 -18.72 -5.91
CA THR A 185 2.08 -18.35 -6.60
C THR A 185 1.78 -18.04 -8.05
N ILE A 186 2.18 -16.88 -8.52
CA ILE A 186 2.10 -16.46 -9.92
C ILE A 186 3.51 -16.13 -10.39
N GLY A 187 3.97 -16.77 -11.43
CA GLY A 187 5.31 -16.63 -11.98
C GLY A 187 5.60 -15.26 -12.60
N SER A 188 6.73 -15.17 -13.27
CA SER A 188 7.19 -13.96 -13.97
C SER A 188 6.62 -13.88 -15.38
N ASN A 189 6.52 -12.65 -15.91
CA ASN A 189 6.02 -12.37 -17.26
C ASN A 189 4.60 -12.91 -17.52
N VAL A 190 3.78 -13.02 -16.49
CA VAL A 190 2.39 -13.50 -16.57
C VAL A 190 1.48 -12.34 -16.95
N HIS A 191 0.53 -12.60 -17.87
CA HIS A 191 -0.52 -11.65 -18.25
C HIS A 191 -1.88 -12.14 -17.75
N VAL A 192 -2.37 -11.56 -16.66
CA VAL A 192 -3.67 -11.91 -16.07
C VAL A 192 -4.77 -11.06 -16.70
N GLY A 193 -5.78 -11.68 -17.27
CA GLY A 193 -6.99 -11.03 -17.75
C GLY A 193 -7.80 -10.38 -16.63
N ALA A 194 -8.70 -9.46 -16.97
CA ALA A 194 -9.56 -8.82 -15.98
C ALA A 194 -10.55 -9.82 -15.34
N GLY A 195 -10.90 -9.59 -14.07
CA GLY A 195 -11.90 -10.37 -13.36
C GLY A 195 -11.51 -11.81 -13.04
N ASN A 196 -10.21 -12.07 -12.89
CA ASN A 196 -9.73 -13.41 -12.58
C ASN A 196 -9.84 -13.74 -11.08
N LEU A 197 -10.16 -14.99 -10.79
CA LEU A 197 -10.19 -15.54 -9.45
C LEU A 197 -9.20 -16.70 -9.35
N PHE A 198 -8.15 -16.55 -8.55
CA PHE A 198 -7.20 -17.62 -8.23
C PHE A 198 -7.62 -18.28 -6.91
N VAL A 199 -8.02 -19.55 -6.96
CA VAL A 199 -8.46 -20.28 -5.77
C VAL A 199 -7.26 -21.02 -5.18
N ALA A 200 -6.72 -20.47 -4.12
CA ALA A 200 -5.56 -21.03 -3.45
C ALA A 200 -5.88 -22.36 -2.71
N PRO A 201 -4.90 -23.31 -2.61
CA PRO A 201 -3.55 -23.20 -3.14
C PRO A 201 -3.49 -23.40 -4.66
N VAL A 202 -2.74 -22.54 -5.36
CA VAL A 202 -2.57 -22.65 -6.80
C VAL A 202 -1.25 -22.04 -7.24
N THR A 203 -0.57 -22.67 -8.19
CA THR A 203 0.66 -22.19 -8.81
C THR A 203 0.43 -21.95 -10.30
N VAL A 204 0.78 -20.75 -10.75
CA VAL A 204 0.76 -20.34 -12.16
C VAL A 204 2.20 -20.13 -12.60
N GLY A 205 2.66 -20.86 -13.61
CA GLY A 205 4.02 -20.79 -14.12
C GLY A 205 4.34 -19.49 -14.85
N ASP A 206 5.60 -19.31 -15.21
CA ASP A 206 6.07 -18.15 -15.95
C ASP A 206 5.45 -18.05 -17.35
N GLY A 207 5.30 -16.84 -17.88
CA GLY A 207 4.84 -16.59 -19.25
C GLY A 207 3.39 -16.98 -19.52
N VAL A 208 2.61 -17.31 -18.48
CA VAL A 208 1.20 -17.70 -18.63
C VAL A 208 0.34 -16.50 -19.00
N THR A 209 -0.63 -16.71 -19.87
CA THR A 209 -1.72 -15.77 -20.14
C THR A 209 -3.04 -16.32 -19.62
N THR A 210 -3.84 -15.53 -18.89
CA THR A 210 -5.18 -15.95 -18.48
C THR A 210 -6.26 -15.18 -19.23
N GLY A 211 -7.33 -15.88 -19.63
CA GLY A 211 -8.53 -15.23 -20.20
C GLY A 211 -9.26 -14.39 -19.15
N ALA A 212 -9.96 -13.34 -19.59
CA ALA A 212 -10.79 -12.54 -18.69
C ALA A 212 -11.93 -13.37 -18.07
N GLY A 213 -12.26 -13.11 -16.80
CA GLY A 213 -13.32 -13.81 -16.07
C GLY A 213 -12.98 -15.26 -15.69
N SER A 214 -11.71 -15.65 -15.77
CA SER A 214 -11.33 -17.04 -15.47
C SER A 214 -11.28 -17.32 -13.97
N VAL A 215 -11.68 -18.55 -13.61
CA VAL A 215 -11.54 -19.11 -12.26
C VAL A 215 -10.48 -20.20 -12.31
N VAL A 216 -9.27 -19.90 -11.82
CA VAL A 216 -8.12 -20.81 -11.85
C VAL A 216 -8.08 -21.58 -10.54
N ARG A 217 -8.26 -22.91 -10.60
CA ARG A 217 -8.35 -23.82 -9.44
C ARG A 217 -7.26 -24.88 -9.39
N HIS A 218 -6.51 -25.02 -10.46
CA HIS A 218 -5.46 -26.01 -10.60
C HIS A 218 -4.20 -25.35 -11.14
N ASP A 219 -3.06 -25.92 -10.83
CA ASP A 219 -1.77 -25.41 -11.28
C ASP A 219 -1.71 -25.33 -12.81
N VAL A 220 -1.08 -24.26 -13.27
CA VAL A 220 -0.95 -23.93 -14.70
C VAL A 220 0.52 -23.97 -15.07
N PRO A 221 0.95 -24.84 -16.00
CA PRO A 221 2.35 -24.91 -16.43
C PRO A 221 2.77 -23.63 -17.15
N SER A 222 4.08 -23.34 -17.13
CA SER A 222 4.65 -22.20 -17.84
C SER A 222 4.30 -22.16 -19.32
N ASP A 223 4.33 -20.95 -19.90
CA ASP A 223 4.11 -20.71 -21.33
C ASP A 223 2.75 -21.23 -21.85
N SER A 224 1.75 -21.21 -21.00
CA SER A 224 0.40 -21.71 -21.29
C SER A 224 -0.63 -20.59 -21.32
N MET A 225 -1.76 -20.87 -21.96
CA MET A 225 -2.97 -20.06 -21.82
C MET A 225 -4.01 -20.84 -21.02
N VAL A 226 -4.58 -20.20 -20.00
CA VAL A 226 -5.70 -20.74 -19.21
C VAL A 226 -6.91 -19.83 -19.28
N TYR A 227 -8.07 -20.39 -19.49
CA TYR A 227 -9.34 -19.67 -19.45
C TYR A 227 -10.47 -20.58 -18.98
N SER A 228 -11.50 -19.98 -18.40
CA SER A 228 -12.74 -20.68 -18.06
C SER A 228 -13.77 -20.40 -19.14
N GLU A 229 -14.44 -21.46 -19.60
CA GLU A 229 -15.59 -21.30 -20.50
C GLU A 229 -16.81 -20.86 -19.69
N ASN A 230 -17.23 -19.62 -19.90
CA ASN A 230 -18.47 -19.08 -19.35
C ASN A 230 -19.49 -18.93 -20.49
N THR A 231 -20.48 -19.80 -20.53
CA THR A 231 -21.54 -19.70 -21.55
C THR A 231 -22.49 -18.55 -21.23
N GLN A 232 -22.61 -17.61 -22.15
CA GLN A 232 -23.59 -16.55 -22.05
C GLN A 232 -24.98 -17.09 -22.41
N HIS A 233 -25.94 -16.90 -21.51
CA HIS A 233 -27.38 -17.21 -21.78
C HIS A 233 -28.16 -15.92 -21.87
N VAL A 234 -29.01 -15.82 -22.91
CA VAL A 234 -29.92 -14.70 -23.10
C VAL A 234 -31.34 -15.21 -22.97
N VAL A 235 -32.15 -14.58 -22.13
CA VAL A 235 -33.58 -14.86 -22.00
C VAL A 235 -34.33 -13.65 -22.54
N GLU A 236 -34.82 -13.76 -23.79
CA GLU A 236 -35.61 -12.70 -24.42
C GLU A 236 -36.97 -12.56 -23.73
N GLY A 237 -37.45 -11.32 -23.62
CA GLY A 237 -38.73 -11.01 -23.00
C GLY A 237 -38.79 -11.30 -21.48
N TRP A 238 -37.64 -11.51 -20.82
CA TRP A 238 -37.59 -11.71 -19.38
C TRP A 238 -38.17 -10.49 -18.64
N LYS A 239 -39.05 -10.76 -17.68
CA LYS A 239 -39.61 -9.75 -16.78
C LYS A 239 -39.36 -10.19 -15.34
N PRO A 240 -38.99 -9.27 -14.44
CA PRO A 240 -38.87 -9.57 -13.02
C PRO A 240 -40.23 -9.95 -12.42
N GLU A 241 -40.25 -10.71 -11.32
CA GLU A 241 -41.50 -11.20 -10.71
C GLU A 241 -42.47 -10.11 -10.33
N TRP A 242 -41.96 -8.93 -9.93
CA TRP A 242 -42.83 -7.77 -9.59
C TRP A 242 -43.47 -7.08 -10.80
N GLU A 243 -43.14 -7.46 -12.04
CA GLU A 243 -43.79 -7.02 -13.30
C GLU A 243 -44.62 -8.12 -13.95
N ARG A 244 -44.72 -9.28 -13.35
CA ARG A 244 -45.56 -10.39 -13.76
C ARG A 244 -46.90 -10.35 -13.01
#